data_a3d7f220a308185428421b35e30bf187
#
_entry.id   a3d7f220a308185428421b35e30bf187
#
_cell.length_a   1.000
_cell.length_b   1.000
_cell.length_c   1.000
_cell.angle_alpha   90.00
_cell.angle_beta   90.00
_cell.angle_gamma   90.00
#
_symmetry.space_group_name_H-M   'P 1'
#
loop_
_entity.id
_entity.type
_entity.pdbx_description
1 polymer ?
#
loop_
_entity_poly.entity_id
_entity_poly.type
_entity_poly.pdbx_seq_one_letter_code
_entity_poly.pdbx_strand_id
1 'polypeptide(L)'
;VSFYTSENSPLEDFFSTNPNSITTRVNGTVFDNQGNLWITDALAINKLKKLSPGGSWKSFDLRSLQTNSAQEVNMIQIDKSNSLWIGTRRNGVYVYNENGDRKRALTTESTKGSLPHANVRTVAIDNNNRVWLGTQSGLVTYNNASGIFDATIYDADPIIILDDGIPKKLLGDQTINTIAIDGADNKWFGTDNGGVLYTNPNGQNTLASFNKDN
;
A
#
# COMPACT_ATOMS: atom_id res chain seq x y z
N VAL A 1 -2.59 4.53 29.13
CA VAL A 1 -2.72 3.82 27.86
C VAL A 1 -4.18 3.85 27.48
N SER A 2 -4.50 4.36 26.30
CA SER A 2 -5.89 4.37 25.76
C SER A 2 -6.02 3.25 24.74
N PHE A 3 -7.09 2.47 24.84
CA PHE A 3 -7.49 1.49 23.84
C PHE A 3 -8.72 2.00 23.10
N TYR A 4 -8.73 1.84 21.78
CA TYR A 4 -9.85 2.18 20.92
C TYR A 4 -10.48 0.91 20.36
N THR A 5 -11.78 0.78 20.53
CA THR A 5 -12.62 -0.33 20.07
C THR A 5 -13.85 0.23 19.35
N SER A 6 -14.70 -0.62 18.83
CA SER A 6 -15.99 -0.23 18.27
C SER A 6 -16.93 0.42 19.30
N GLU A 7 -16.70 0.19 20.60
CA GLU A 7 -17.54 0.76 21.67
C GLU A 7 -17.19 2.22 21.98
N ASN A 8 -15.97 2.67 21.72
CA ASN A 8 -15.48 4.00 22.08
C ASN A 8 -14.83 4.78 20.94
N SER A 9 -14.94 4.28 19.72
CA SER A 9 -14.39 4.89 18.51
C SER A 9 -15.23 4.52 17.27
N PRO A 10 -15.04 5.13 16.11
CA PRO A 10 -15.67 4.74 14.86
C PRO A 10 -15.12 3.46 14.22
N LEU A 11 -14.22 2.76 14.86
CA LEU A 11 -13.77 1.44 14.39
C LEU A 11 -14.98 0.50 14.31
N GLU A 12 -15.02 -0.31 13.26
CA GLU A 12 -16.17 -1.18 12.99
C GLU A 12 -15.80 -2.63 13.26
N ASP A 13 -16.72 -3.36 13.90
CA ASP A 13 -16.55 -4.78 14.10
C ASP A 13 -16.98 -5.57 12.86
N PHE A 14 -16.20 -6.56 12.52
CA PHE A 14 -16.59 -7.56 11.54
C PHE A 14 -17.31 -8.71 12.24
N PHE A 15 -18.57 -8.91 11.86
CA PHE A 15 -19.34 -10.06 12.28
C PHE A 15 -19.03 -11.24 11.35
N SER A 16 -18.31 -12.22 11.84
CA SER A 16 -18.21 -13.50 11.14
C SER A 16 -19.56 -14.23 11.20
N THR A 17 -19.73 -15.30 10.40
CA THR A 17 -20.89 -16.20 10.50
C THR A 17 -21.04 -16.83 11.90
N ASN A 18 -20.04 -16.72 12.74
CA ASN A 18 -20.08 -17.07 14.16
C ASN A 18 -20.36 -15.82 14.99
N PRO A 19 -21.55 -15.68 15.61
CA PRO A 19 -21.93 -14.50 16.38
C PRO A 19 -21.05 -14.25 17.62
N ASN A 20 -20.25 -15.24 18.03
CA ASN A 20 -19.32 -15.11 19.14
C ASN A 20 -17.90 -14.65 18.69
N SER A 21 -17.69 -14.39 17.41
CA SER A 21 -16.44 -13.94 16.86
C SER A 21 -16.57 -12.50 16.30
N ILE A 22 -16.68 -11.54 17.21
CA ILE A 22 -16.65 -10.11 16.89
C ILE A 22 -15.19 -9.68 16.89
N THR A 23 -14.72 -9.10 15.78
CA THR A 23 -13.33 -8.63 15.68
C THR A 23 -13.24 -7.28 14.98
N THR A 24 -12.60 -6.32 15.61
CA THR A 24 -12.11 -5.08 14.95
C THR A 24 -10.76 -5.37 14.32
N ARG A 25 -10.59 -5.10 13.03
CA ARG A 25 -9.37 -5.46 12.29
C ARG A 25 -8.66 -4.23 11.70
N VAL A 26 -7.69 -3.73 12.43
CA VAL A 26 -6.79 -2.69 11.95
C VAL A 26 -5.60 -3.34 11.24
N ASN A 27 -5.39 -3.03 9.96
CA ASN A 27 -4.30 -3.59 9.16
C ASN A 27 -3.14 -2.63 8.93
N GLY A 28 -3.36 -1.33 9.02
CA GLY A 28 -2.30 -0.36 8.83
C GLY A 28 -2.60 0.98 9.50
N THR A 29 -1.55 1.65 9.89
CA THR A 29 -1.61 2.99 10.47
C THR A 29 -0.48 3.85 9.94
N VAL A 30 -0.72 5.16 9.78
CA VAL A 30 0.30 6.14 9.42
C VAL A 30 -0.05 7.50 9.99
N PHE A 31 0.95 8.27 10.40
CA PHE A 31 0.77 9.66 10.79
C PHE A 31 0.97 10.59 9.60
N ASP A 32 0.10 11.60 9.47
CA ASP A 32 0.35 12.71 8.56
C ASP A 32 1.23 13.79 9.19
N ASN A 33 1.59 14.81 8.40
CA ASN A 33 2.44 15.91 8.86
C ASN A 33 1.76 16.88 9.87
N GLN A 34 0.45 16.70 10.10
CA GLN A 34 -0.31 17.44 11.11
C GLN A 34 -0.46 16.65 12.42
N GLY A 35 0.09 15.44 12.48
CA GLY A 35 0.00 14.52 13.61
C GLY A 35 -1.33 13.77 13.70
N ASN A 36 -2.15 13.77 12.66
CA ASN A 36 -3.33 12.92 12.63
C ASN A 36 -2.90 11.46 12.37
N LEU A 37 -3.50 10.53 13.10
CA LEU A 37 -3.34 9.10 12.86
C LEU A 37 -4.39 8.62 11.86
N TRP A 38 -3.93 8.13 10.72
CA TRP A 38 -4.76 7.47 9.73
C TRP A 38 -4.74 5.96 9.94
N ILE A 39 -5.88 5.33 9.80
CA ILE A 39 -6.08 3.92 10.18
C ILE A 39 -6.88 3.22 9.08
N THR A 40 -6.43 2.05 8.65
CA THR A 40 -7.21 1.15 7.80
C THR A 40 -7.94 0.13 8.64
N ASP A 41 -9.26 0.16 8.59
CA ASP A 41 -10.17 -0.80 9.23
C ASP A 41 -10.58 -1.84 8.19
N ALA A 42 -9.98 -3.01 8.26
CA ALA A 42 -9.82 -3.92 7.12
C ALA A 42 -11.12 -4.42 6.50
N LEU A 43 -12.12 -4.69 7.29
CA LEU A 43 -13.40 -5.28 6.86
C LEU A 43 -14.59 -4.33 7.10
N ALA A 44 -14.32 -3.12 7.56
CA ALA A 44 -15.33 -2.10 7.81
C ALA A 44 -16.04 -1.64 6.53
N ILE A 45 -17.21 -1.08 6.67
CA ILE A 45 -17.89 -0.36 5.57
C ILE A 45 -17.07 0.88 5.21
N ASN A 46 -16.75 1.70 6.21
CA ASN A 46 -15.87 2.86 6.05
C ASN A 46 -14.45 2.47 6.42
N LYS A 47 -13.68 2.01 5.45
CA LYS A 47 -12.35 1.41 5.62
C LYS A 47 -11.27 2.35 6.09
N LEU A 48 -11.46 3.65 5.97
CA LEU A 48 -10.47 4.65 6.33
C LEU A 48 -10.99 5.53 7.46
N LYS A 49 -10.20 5.62 8.52
CA LYS A 49 -10.49 6.44 9.70
C LYS A 49 -9.33 7.41 9.93
N LYS A 50 -9.63 8.54 10.55
CA LYS A 50 -8.65 9.51 11.02
C LYS A 50 -8.93 9.87 12.47
N LEU A 51 -7.89 9.84 13.30
CA LEU A 51 -7.88 10.37 14.66
C LEU A 51 -6.98 11.60 14.72
N SER A 52 -7.55 12.74 15.09
CA SER A 52 -6.75 13.96 15.28
C SER A 52 -5.99 13.96 16.60
N PRO A 53 -4.92 14.77 16.75
CA PRO A 53 -4.22 14.95 18.05
C PRO A 53 -5.15 15.40 19.18
N GLY A 54 -6.23 16.12 18.86
CA GLY A 54 -7.25 16.55 19.79
C GLY A 54 -8.28 15.48 20.16
N GLY A 55 -8.15 14.25 19.69
CA GLY A 55 -9.04 13.13 20.00
C GLY A 55 -10.29 13.05 19.12
N SER A 56 -10.44 13.88 18.10
CA SER A 56 -11.60 13.85 17.20
C SER A 56 -11.42 12.79 16.12
N TRP A 57 -12.46 12.00 15.89
CA TRP A 57 -12.50 10.95 14.88
C TRP A 57 -13.27 11.40 13.63
N LYS A 58 -12.84 10.88 12.48
CA LYS A 58 -13.54 11.01 11.20
C LYS A 58 -13.44 9.72 10.39
N SER A 59 -14.50 9.33 9.73
CA SER A 59 -14.57 8.17 8.82
C SER A 59 -14.72 8.64 7.37
N PHE A 60 -14.13 7.88 6.44
CA PHE A 60 -14.12 8.22 5.01
C PHE A 60 -14.65 7.06 4.18
N ASP A 61 -15.51 7.39 3.23
CA ASP A 61 -16.12 6.42 2.32
C ASP A 61 -15.24 6.23 1.08
N LEU A 62 -14.72 5.02 0.90
CA LEU A 62 -13.92 4.63 -0.26
C LEU A 62 -14.67 3.66 -1.19
N ARG A 63 -15.99 3.45 -1.01
CA ARG A 63 -16.77 2.47 -1.80
C ARG A 63 -16.79 2.78 -3.29
N SER A 64 -16.69 4.05 -3.69
CA SER A 64 -16.60 4.45 -5.09
C SER A 64 -15.36 3.93 -5.82
N LEU A 65 -14.31 3.49 -5.09
CA LEU A 65 -13.09 2.92 -5.64
C LEU A 65 -13.15 1.39 -5.80
N GLN A 66 -14.20 0.76 -5.28
CA GLN A 66 -14.31 -0.70 -5.28
C GLN A 66 -14.72 -1.21 -6.65
N THR A 67 -13.93 -2.10 -7.22
CA THR A 67 -14.23 -2.85 -8.44
C THR A 67 -14.66 -4.28 -8.14
N ASN A 68 -14.41 -4.76 -6.92
CA ASN A 68 -14.72 -6.09 -6.44
C ASN A 68 -15.34 -6.01 -5.05
N SER A 69 -16.29 -6.89 -4.73
CA SER A 69 -16.98 -6.95 -3.44
C SER A 69 -16.08 -7.37 -2.27
N ALA A 70 -14.91 -7.93 -2.52
CA ALA A 70 -13.93 -8.24 -1.47
C ALA A 70 -13.37 -6.95 -0.86
N GLN A 71 -13.54 -6.81 0.44
CA GLN A 71 -13.42 -5.53 1.13
C GLN A 71 -12.15 -5.38 1.96
N GLU A 72 -11.17 -6.28 1.84
CA GLU A 72 -9.97 -6.22 2.66
C GLU A 72 -9.02 -5.13 2.16
N VAL A 73 -8.72 -4.18 3.03
CA VAL A 73 -7.63 -3.23 2.89
C VAL A 73 -6.43 -3.71 3.72
N ASN A 74 -5.24 -3.47 3.22
CA ASN A 74 -3.99 -3.89 3.83
C ASN A 74 -3.26 -2.67 4.43
N MET A 75 -1.99 -2.56 4.11
CA MET A 75 -1.09 -1.50 4.54
C MET A 75 -1.48 -0.13 3.97
N ILE A 76 -1.17 0.91 4.72
CA ILE A 76 -1.34 2.32 4.33
C ILE A 76 0.00 3.05 4.43
N GLN A 77 0.27 3.91 3.47
CA GLN A 77 1.38 4.86 3.47
C GLN A 77 0.89 6.24 3.05
N ILE A 78 1.66 7.28 3.39
CA ILE A 78 1.33 8.65 3.03
C ILE A 78 2.49 9.28 2.26
N ASP A 79 2.18 9.94 1.13
CA ASP A 79 3.16 10.61 0.31
C ASP A 79 3.40 12.07 0.77
N LYS A 80 4.38 12.73 0.14
CA LYS A 80 4.74 14.13 0.47
C LYS A 80 3.63 15.14 0.17
N SER A 81 2.62 14.75 -0.62
CA SER A 81 1.44 15.55 -0.93
C SER A 81 0.26 15.27 0.01
N ASN A 82 0.49 14.52 1.09
CA ASN A 82 -0.54 14.04 2.01
C ASN A 82 -1.59 13.12 1.33
N SER A 83 -1.24 12.45 0.24
CA SER A 83 -2.09 11.41 -0.33
C SER A 83 -1.80 10.07 0.32
N LEU A 84 -2.86 9.39 0.71
CA LEU A 84 -2.82 8.06 1.31
C LEU A 84 -2.82 7.01 0.21
N TRP A 85 -1.88 6.08 0.27
CA TRP A 85 -1.76 4.95 -0.63
C TRP A 85 -2.08 3.68 0.14
N ILE A 86 -3.18 3.03 -0.22
CA ILE A 86 -3.78 1.92 0.53
C ILE A 86 -3.79 0.68 -0.35
N GLY A 87 -2.95 -0.29 -0.02
CA GLY A 87 -2.96 -1.59 -0.66
C GLY A 87 -4.24 -2.36 -0.32
N THR A 88 -4.79 -3.08 -1.30
CA THR A 88 -5.96 -3.92 -1.09
C THR A 88 -5.68 -5.36 -1.52
N ARG A 89 -6.48 -6.29 -1.04
CA ARG A 89 -6.33 -7.70 -1.39
C ARG A 89 -6.83 -8.04 -2.80
N ARG A 90 -7.80 -7.29 -3.36
CA ARG A 90 -8.44 -7.63 -4.63
C ARG A 90 -8.80 -6.43 -5.52
N ASN A 91 -8.50 -5.22 -5.08
CA ASN A 91 -8.89 -4.01 -5.79
C ASN A 91 -7.68 -3.12 -6.15
N GLY A 92 -6.45 -3.65 -6.12
CA GLY A 92 -5.24 -2.90 -6.39
C GLY A 92 -4.90 -1.92 -5.28
N VAL A 93 -4.66 -0.66 -5.61
CA VAL A 93 -4.32 0.42 -4.67
C VAL A 93 -5.40 1.48 -4.69
N TYR A 94 -5.89 1.87 -3.51
CA TYR A 94 -6.69 3.08 -3.37
C TYR A 94 -5.79 4.25 -3.02
N VAL A 95 -5.95 5.35 -3.74
CA VAL A 95 -5.30 6.62 -3.43
C VAL A 95 -6.35 7.61 -2.99
N TYR A 96 -6.15 8.21 -1.82
CA TYR A 96 -7.07 9.17 -1.23
C TYR A 96 -6.32 10.42 -0.77
N ASN A 97 -6.89 11.59 -1.06
CA ASN A 97 -6.40 12.84 -0.50
C ASN A 97 -7.59 13.64 0.07
N GLU A 98 -7.53 13.98 1.35
CA GLU A 98 -8.62 14.71 2.04
C GLU A 98 -8.83 16.11 1.48
N ASN A 99 -7.77 16.74 0.97
CA ASN A 99 -7.90 18.02 0.27
C ASN A 99 -8.64 17.81 -1.06
N GLY A 100 -9.88 18.28 -1.10
CA GLY A 100 -10.77 18.10 -2.24
C GLY A 100 -11.46 16.74 -2.32
N ASP A 101 -11.37 15.89 -1.29
CA ASP A 101 -11.96 14.53 -1.25
C ASP A 101 -11.62 13.70 -2.50
N ARG A 102 -10.36 13.84 -2.96
CA ARG A 102 -9.90 13.22 -4.21
C ARG A 102 -9.66 11.73 -4.02
N LYS A 103 -10.14 10.94 -4.97
CA LYS A 103 -10.07 9.47 -4.92
C LYS A 103 -9.63 8.91 -6.27
N ARG A 104 -8.74 7.92 -6.25
CA ARG A 104 -8.31 7.17 -7.44
C ARG A 104 -7.98 5.72 -7.06
N ALA A 105 -8.23 4.80 -7.99
CA ALA A 105 -7.81 3.42 -7.86
C ALA A 105 -6.78 3.08 -8.95
N LEU A 106 -5.66 2.45 -8.56
CA LEU A 106 -4.76 1.77 -9.49
C LEU A 106 -5.18 0.31 -9.53
N THR A 107 -5.45 -0.19 -10.74
CA THR A 107 -5.91 -1.55 -10.99
C THR A 107 -4.94 -2.31 -11.90
N THR A 108 -5.29 -3.52 -12.30
CA THR A 108 -4.54 -4.29 -13.31
C THR A 108 -4.83 -3.86 -14.74
N GLU A 109 -5.80 -2.94 -14.94
CA GLU A 109 -6.14 -2.42 -16.27
C GLU A 109 -5.04 -1.50 -16.80
N SER A 110 -4.73 -1.63 -18.08
CA SER A 110 -3.86 -0.70 -18.79
C SER A 110 -4.44 0.72 -18.75
N THR A 111 -3.58 1.71 -18.63
CA THR A 111 -3.88 3.14 -18.42
C THR A 111 -4.43 3.51 -17.04
N LYS A 112 -4.77 2.52 -16.22
CA LYS A 112 -5.37 2.72 -14.89
C LYS A 112 -4.60 1.99 -13.78
N GLY A 113 -3.30 1.91 -13.88
CA GLY A 113 -2.43 1.30 -12.89
C GLY A 113 -1.50 0.24 -13.45
N SER A 114 -1.93 -0.56 -14.43
CA SER A 114 -1.16 -1.67 -15.02
C SER A 114 -0.46 -2.54 -13.96
N LEU A 115 -1.12 -2.72 -12.80
CA LEU A 115 -0.55 -3.51 -11.71
C LEU A 115 -0.40 -4.98 -12.15
N PRO A 116 0.70 -5.65 -11.81
CA PRO A 116 0.88 -7.06 -12.17
C PRO A 116 -0.14 -7.99 -11.47
N HIS A 117 -0.68 -7.57 -10.32
CA HIS A 117 -1.73 -8.29 -9.61
C HIS A 117 -2.58 -7.36 -8.75
N ALA A 118 -3.87 -7.65 -8.61
CA ALA A 118 -4.81 -6.86 -7.81
C ALA A 118 -4.61 -7.00 -6.28
N ASN A 119 -3.90 -8.04 -5.82
CA ASN A 119 -3.50 -8.19 -4.42
C ASN A 119 -2.20 -7.42 -4.17
N VAL A 120 -2.33 -6.20 -3.66
CA VAL A 120 -1.20 -5.35 -3.26
C VAL A 120 -0.94 -5.58 -1.79
N ARG A 121 0.16 -6.26 -1.47
CA ARG A 121 0.50 -6.72 -0.12
C ARG A 121 1.26 -5.67 0.69
N THR A 122 2.05 -4.84 0.00
CA THR A 122 2.87 -3.83 0.65
C THR A 122 3.01 -2.58 -0.22
N VAL A 123 3.08 -1.45 0.44
CA VAL A 123 3.32 -0.13 -0.15
C VAL A 123 4.46 0.53 0.63
N ALA A 124 5.44 1.09 -0.06
CA ALA A 124 6.47 1.93 0.54
C ALA A 124 6.66 3.19 -0.29
N ILE A 125 7.08 4.28 0.36
CA ILE A 125 7.30 5.57 -0.31
C ILE A 125 8.72 6.01 0.02
N ASP A 126 9.52 6.25 -1.03
CA ASP A 126 10.93 6.59 -0.88
C ASP A 126 11.18 8.11 -0.71
N ASN A 127 12.45 8.46 -0.49
CA ASN A 127 12.86 9.84 -0.29
C ASN A 127 12.63 10.74 -1.52
N ASN A 128 12.41 10.16 -2.69
CA ASN A 128 12.04 10.88 -3.92
C ASN A 128 10.53 10.93 -4.17
N ASN A 129 9.72 10.51 -3.21
CA ASN A 129 8.26 10.40 -3.33
C ASN A 129 7.81 9.38 -4.40
N ARG A 130 8.67 8.41 -4.74
CA ARG A 130 8.29 7.28 -5.58
C ARG A 130 7.57 6.26 -4.72
N VAL A 131 6.45 5.75 -5.21
CA VAL A 131 5.67 4.72 -4.54
C VAL A 131 6.08 3.34 -5.06
N TRP A 132 6.48 2.48 -4.15
CA TRP A 132 6.87 1.10 -4.41
C TRP A 132 5.71 0.19 -4.04
N LEU A 133 5.27 -0.64 -4.96
CA LEU A 133 4.08 -1.49 -4.82
C LEU A 133 4.48 -2.95 -4.97
N GLY A 134 4.46 -3.67 -3.85
CA GLY A 134 4.68 -5.11 -3.82
C GLY A 134 3.36 -5.85 -3.94
N THR A 135 3.23 -6.66 -4.99
CA THR A 135 2.02 -7.42 -5.27
C THR A 135 2.23 -8.93 -5.09
N GLN A 136 1.17 -9.69 -5.24
CA GLN A 136 1.26 -11.15 -5.24
C GLN A 136 2.03 -11.71 -6.45
N SER A 137 2.24 -10.93 -7.51
CA SER A 137 2.91 -11.38 -8.74
C SER A 137 3.79 -10.28 -9.33
N GLY A 138 4.68 -9.71 -8.50
CA GLY A 138 5.68 -8.78 -8.96
C GLY A 138 5.73 -7.45 -8.23
N LEU A 139 6.81 -6.73 -8.50
CA LEU A 139 7.13 -5.40 -8.00
C LEU A 139 6.93 -4.37 -9.11
N VAL A 140 6.27 -3.28 -8.80
CA VAL A 140 6.18 -2.09 -9.66
C VAL A 140 6.37 -0.81 -8.86
N THR A 141 6.66 0.29 -9.54
CA THR A 141 6.75 1.63 -8.95
C THR A 141 5.83 2.61 -9.63
N TYR A 142 5.34 3.60 -8.88
CA TYR A 142 4.65 4.75 -9.44
C TYR A 142 5.47 6.02 -9.17
N ASN A 143 5.88 6.69 -10.25
CA ASN A 143 6.90 7.73 -10.18
C ASN A 143 6.36 9.15 -10.00
N ASN A 144 5.07 9.39 -10.24
CA ASN A 144 4.44 10.71 -10.18
C ASN A 144 3.33 10.78 -9.12
N ALA A 145 3.65 10.44 -7.86
CA ALA A 145 2.68 10.40 -6.77
C ALA A 145 1.89 11.71 -6.62
N SER A 146 2.56 12.85 -6.74
CA SER A 146 1.92 14.16 -6.61
C SER A 146 0.90 14.48 -7.72
N GLY A 147 1.08 13.92 -8.92
CA GLY A 147 0.20 14.13 -10.08
C GLY A 147 -0.86 13.05 -10.27
N ILE A 148 -0.98 12.09 -9.34
CA ILE A 148 -1.85 10.93 -9.51
C ILE A 148 -3.31 11.27 -9.84
N PHE A 149 -3.85 12.33 -9.29
CA PHE A 149 -5.25 12.69 -9.48
C PHE A 149 -5.51 13.44 -10.79
N ASP A 150 -4.48 14.02 -11.41
CA ASP A 150 -4.58 14.85 -12.62
C ASP A 150 -4.18 14.08 -13.88
N ALA A 151 -3.51 12.92 -13.71
CA ALA A 151 -3.05 12.09 -14.80
C ALA A 151 -4.22 11.37 -15.51
N THR A 152 -4.24 11.40 -16.84
CA THR A 152 -5.19 10.64 -17.67
C THR A 152 -4.76 9.17 -17.76
N ILE A 153 -3.44 8.94 -17.90
CA ILE A 153 -2.81 7.62 -17.86
C ILE A 153 -1.92 7.61 -16.63
N TYR A 154 -2.10 6.61 -15.77
CA TYR A 154 -1.41 6.51 -14.49
C TYR A 154 -0.93 5.10 -14.18
N ASP A 155 -0.26 4.49 -15.17
CA ASP A 155 0.32 3.16 -15.04
C ASP A 155 1.55 3.17 -14.12
N ALA A 156 1.70 2.11 -13.36
CA ALA A 156 2.91 1.82 -12.62
C ALA A 156 3.92 1.09 -13.52
N ASP A 157 5.19 1.36 -13.28
CA ASP A 157 6.29 0.84 -14.09
C ASP A 157 7.03 -0.28 -13.39
N PRO A 158 7.40 -1.37 -14.09
CA PRO A 158 8.35 -2.34 -13.57
C PRO A 158 9.75 -1.72 -13.53
N ILE A 159 10.59 -2.16 -12.58
CA ILE A 159 12.01 -1.86 -12.59
C ILE A 159 12.73 -2.86 -13.49
N ILE A 160 13.44 -2.35 -14.48
CA ILE A 160 14.20 -3.19 -15.39
C ILE A 160 15.65 -3.24 -14.91
N ILE A 161 16.15 -4.45 -14.71
CA ILE A 161 17.55 -4.76 -14.41
C ILE A 161 18.16 -5.52 -15.59
N LEU A 162 19.50 -5.52 -15.66
CA LEU A 162 20.23 -6.39 -16.56
C LEU A 162 20.75 -7.59 -15.79
N ASP A 163 20.35 -8.77 -16.21
CA ASP A 163 20.84 -10.05 -15.71
C ASP A 163 21.58 -10.76 -16.85
N ASP A 164 22.89 -10.88 -16.72
CA ASP A 164 23.77 -11.33 -17.80
C ASP A 164 23.57 -10.57 -19.13
N GLY A 165 23.31 -9.25 -19.05
CA GLY A 165 23.04 -8.40 -20.19
C GLY A 165 21.62 -8.52 -20.76
N ILE A 166 20.77 -9.36 -20.21
CA ILE A 166 19.38 -9.55 -20.64
C ILE A 166 18.45 -8.71 -19.75
N PRO A 167 17.61 -7.83 -20.34
CA PRO A 167 16.63 -7.07 -19.56
C PRO A 167 15.61 -7.98 -18.88
N LYS A 168 15.45 -7.84 -17.57
CA LYS A 168 14.48 -8.54 -16.74
C LYS A 168 13.76 -7.58 -15.81
N LYS A 169 12.54 -7.89 -15.43
CA LYS A 169 11.82 -7.18 -14.37
C LYS A 169 12.39 -7.59 -13.01
N LEU A 170 12.80 -6.62 -12.21
CA LEU A 170 13.19 -6.88 -10.82
C LEU A 170 12.00 -7.51 -10.07
N LEU A 171 12.22 -8.71 -9.52
CA LEU A 171 11.19 -9.47 -8.78
C LEU A 171 9.86 -9.62 -9.55
N GLY A 172 9.92 -9.72 -10.91
CA GLY A 172 8.75 -9.66 -11.78
C GLY A 172 7.71 -10.75 -11.56
N ASP A 173 8.15 -11.92 -11.06
CA ASP A 173 7.27 -13.08 -10.83
C ASP A 173 7.22 -13.50 -9.35
N GLN A 174 7.75 -12.64 -8.45
CA GLN A 174 7.80 -12.95 -7.02
C GLN A 174 6.60 -12.34 -6.29
N THR A 175 6.10 -13.04 -5.29
CA THR A 175 5.21 -12.44 -4.30
C THR A 175 6.02 -11.59 -3.34
N ILE A 176 5.70 -10.29 -3.26
CA ILE A 176 6.38 -9.34 -2.39
C ILE A 176 5.57 -9.13 -1.11
N ASN A 177 6.07 -9.61 0.01
CA ASN A 177 5.38 -9.54 1.29
C ASN A 177 5.61 -8.23 2.02
N THR A 178 6.83 -7.68 1.89
CA THR A 178 7.21 -6.44 2.58
C THR A 178 8.25 -5.67 1.79
N ILE A 179 8.23 -4.35 1.93
CA ILE A 179 9.24 -3.43 1.42
C ILE A 179 9.65 -2.52 2.58
N ALA A 180 10.94 -2.47 2.86
CA ALA A 180 11.51 -1.50 3.79
C ALA A 180 12.53 -0.62 3.06
N ILE A 181 12.63 0.63 3.50
CA ILE A 181 13.55 1.63 2.96
C ILE A 181 14.46 2.08 4.09
N ASP A 182 15.76 1.97 3.89
CA ASP A 182 16.74 2.37 4.90
C ASP A 182 17.09 3.87 4.83
N GLY A 183 17.92 4.33 5.76
CA GLY A 183 18.34 5.73 5.84
C GLY A 183 19.15 6.24 4.64
N ALA A 184 19.71 5.35 3.83
CA ALA A 184 20.40 5.67 2.58
C ALA A 184 19.49 5.54 1.35
N ASP A 185 18.19 5.38 1.57
CA ASP A 185 17.16 5.18 0.54
C ASP A 185 17.28 3.86 -0.23
N ASN A 186 18.08 2.90 0.26
CA ASN A 186 18.13 1.56 -0.33
C ASN A 186 16.85 0.78 -0.01
N LYS A 187 16.53 -0.20 -0.83
CA LYS A 187 15.29 -0.97 -0.73
C LYS A 187 15.57 -2.41 -0.31
N TRP A 188 14.79 -2.88 0.65
CA TRP A 188 14.77 -4.24 1.15
C TRP A 188 13.43 -4.87 0.79
N PHE A 189 13.45 -5.98 0.08
CA PHE A 189 12.26 -6.69 -0.36
C PHE A 189 12.21 -8.07 0.29
N GLY A 190 11.19 -8.32 1.09
CA GLY A 190 10.88 -9.67 1.60
C GLY A 190 9.91 -10.36 0.67
N THR A 191 10.25 -11.57 0.22
CA THR A 191 9.46 -12.36 -0.74
C THR A 191 8.95 -13.65 -0.12
N ASP A 192 8.00 -14.33 -0.77
CA ASP A 192 7.48 -15.62 -0.29
C ASP A 192 8.53 -16.74 -0.41
N ASN A 193 9.25 -16.80 -1.53
CA ASN A 193 10.12 -17.94 -1.86
C ASN A 193 11.57 -17.56 -2.13
N GLY A 194 11.86 -16.29 -2.39
CA GLY A 194 13.19 -15.80 -2.77
C GLY A 194 14.00 -15.25 -1.59
N GLY A 195 13.45 -15.27 -0.36
CA GLY A 195 14.10 -14.67 0.81
C GLY A 195 14.03 -13.16 0.80
N VAL A 196 15.16 -12.49 1.10
CA VAL A 196 15.26 -11.03 1.16
C VAL A 196 16.24 -10.54 0.09
N LEU A 197 15.79 -9.57 -0.70
CA LEU A 197 16.63 -8.87 -1.67
C LEU A 197 16.92 -7.45 -1.18
N TYR A 198 18.18 -7.04 -1.25
CA TYR A 198 18.65 -5.69 -0.91
C TYR A 198 19.20 -5.01 -2.15
N THR A 199 18.71 -3.81 -2.45
CA THR A 199 19.09 -3.05 -3.65
C THR A 199 19.48 -1.62 -3.33
N ASN A 200 20.16 -0.98 -4.28
CA ASN A 200 20.43 0.45 -4.26
C ASN A 200 19.13 1.30 -4.35
N PRO A 201 19.16 2.64 -4.18
CA PRO A 201 17.98 3.49 -4.12
C PRO A 201 17.02 3.40 -5.31
N ASN A 202 17.52 3.17 -6.51
CA ASN A 202 16.65 3.08 -7.70
C ASN A 202 16.19 1.64 -8.01
N GLY A 203 16.69 0.64 -7.26
CA GLY A 203 16.34 -0.76 -7.44
C GLY A 203 17.05 -1.46 -8.59
N GLN A 204 17.94 -0.79 -9.33
CA GLN A 204 18.56 -1.35 -10.53
C GLN A 204 19.79 -2.23 -10.23
N ASN A 205 20.40 -2.06 -9.06
CA ASN A 205 21.57 -2.85 -8.66
C ASN A 205 21.27 -3.60 -7.38
N THR A 206 21.38 -4.93 -7.44
CA THR A 206 21.35 -5.79 -6.24
C THR A 206 22.64 -5.59 -5.44
N LEU A 207 22.52 -5.26 -4.18
CA LEU A 207 23.63 -5.12 -3.23
C LEU A 207 23.87 -6.42 -2.47
N ALA A 208 22.79 -7.13 -2.13
CA ALA A 208 22.84 -8.44 -1.48
C ALA A 208 21.53 -9.21 -1.69
N SER A 209 21.57 -10.52 -1.57
CA SER A 209 20.40 -11.37 -1.44
C SER A 209 20.63 -12.38 -0.32
N PHE A 210 19.58 -12.64 0.45
CA PHE A 210 19.62 -13.53 1.59
C PHE A 210 18.52 -14.57 1.41
N ASN A 211 18.88 -15.81 1.36
CA ASN A 211 17.97 -16.94 1.22
C ASN A 211 18.39 -18.07 2.19
N LYS A 212 17.76 -19.23 2.09
CA LYS A 212 18.06 -20.37 2.97
C LYS A 212 19.49 -20.93 2.82
N ASP A 213 20.19 -20.59 1.74
CA ASP A 213 21.50 -21.16 1.41
C ASP A 213 22.65 -20.22 1.80
N ASN A 214 22.36 -18.98 2.26
CA ASN A 214 23.37 -17.99 2.72
C ASN A 214 22.88 -17.12 3.88
#